data_62f52ae5cb19ef1ebd13785007595959
#
_entry.id   62f52ae5cb19ef1ebd13785007595959
#
_cell.length_a   1.000
_cell.length_b   1.000
_cell.length_c   1.000
_cell.angle_alpha   90.00
_cell.angle_beta   90.00
_cell.angle_gamma   90.00
#
_symmetry.space_group_name_H-M   'P 1'
#
loop_
_entity.id
_entity.type
_entity.pdbx_description
1 polymer ?
#
loop_
_entity_poly.entity_id
_entity_poly.type
_entity_poly.pdbx_seq_one_letter_code
_entity_poly.pdbx_strand_id
1 'polypeptide(L)'
;MKCTEVFNRNLKAIVQRKRLIINQGGARSSKTYSILQLIVLIAQKAKGNRIISVVSETFPHLKKGAMRDFIQILEEDNLYSDAMHNKTDNVFLIKSLCGKFTSKVEFFSADSSSKVRGPQRDYLFINECNNIDYETYYQLL
;
A
#
# COMPACT_ATOMS: atom_id res chain seq x y z
N MET A 1 -8.30 -15.30 -0.32
CA MET A 1 -8.52 -13.86 -0.04
C MET A 1 -9.97 -13.50 -0.28
N LYS A 2 -10.63 -12.99 0.73
CA LYS A 2 -12.04 -12.59 0.60
C LYS A 2 -12.10 -11.14 0.10
N CYS A 3 -12.70 -10.94 -1.07
CA CYS A 3 -12.69 -9.65 -1.75
C CYS A 3 -14.03 -8.91 -1.63
N THR A 4 -13.98 -7.60 -1.47
CA THR A 4 -15.15 -6.73 -1.37
C THR A 4 -15.45 -6.07 -2.72
N GLU A 5 -16.60 -5.40 -2.82
CA GLU A 5 -16.93 -4.60 -3.99
C GLU A 5 -15.92 -3.48 -4.22
N VAL A 6 -15.43 -2.86 -3.14
CA VAL A 6 -14.39 -1.83 -3.22
C VAL A 6 -13.13 -2.39 -3.86
N PHE A 7 -12.72 -3.60 -3.48
CA PHE A 7 -11.59 -4.29 -4.10
C PHE A 7 -11.81 -4.46 -5.62
N ASN A 8 -12.97 -4.97 -6.00
CA ASN A 8 -13.28 -5.23 -7.41
C ASN A 8 -13.28 -3.95 -8.26
N ARG A 9 -13.83 -2.87 -7.73
CA ARG A 9 -13.84 -1.58 -8.43
C ARG A 9 -12.44 -1.02 -8.63
N ASN A 10 -11.59 -1.11 -7.60
CA ASN A 10 -10.21 -0.66 -7.70
C ASN A 10 -9.38 -1.53 -8.64
N LEU A 11 -9.57 -2.85 -8.58
CA LEU A 11 -8.91 -3.76 -9.52
C LEU A 11 -9.27 -3.42 -10.97
N LYS A 12 -10.55 -3.20 -11.25
CA LYS A 12 -11.02 -2.80 -12.58
C LYS A 12 -10.35 -1.51 -13.05
N ALA A 13 -10.25 -0.51 -12.16
CA ALA A 13 -9.61 0.77 -12.49
C ALA A 13 -8.13 0.59 -12.82
N ILE A 14 -7.41 -0.28 -12.09
CA ILE A 14 -5.99 -0.57 -12.37
C ILE A 14 -5.84 -1.31 -13.70
N VAL A 15 -6.68 -2.30 -13.97
CA VAL A 15 -6.68 -3.02 -15.25
C VAL A 15 -6.94 -2.06 -16.42
N GLN A 16 -7.81 -1.08 -16.22
CA GLN A 16 -8.08 -0.02 -17.20
C GLN A 16 -6.98 1.05 -17.25
N ARG A 17 -5.91 0.89 -16.49
CA ARG A 17 -4.77 1.81 -16.42
C ARG A 17 -5.14 3.23 -16.01
N LYS A 18 -6.09 3.36 -15.08
CA LYS A 18 -6.41 4.66 -14.48
C LYS A 18 -5.23 5.14 -13.66
N ARG A 19 -4.79 6.36 -13.92
CA ARG A 19 -3.62 6.93 -13.28
C ARG A 19 -3.90 7.37 -11.84
N LEU A 20 -5.12 7.83 -11.58
CA LEU A 20 -5.55 8.31 -10.28
C LEU A 20 -6.86 7.64 -9.90
N ILE A 21 -6.91 7.07 -8.71
CA ILE A 21 -8.10 6.42 -8.18
C ILE A 21 -8.40 7.05 -6.82
N ILE A 22 -9.61 7.58 -6.67
CA ILE A 22 -10.04 8.20 -5.42
C ILE A 22 -11.18 7.37 -4.84
N ASN A 23 -10.96 6.85 -3.62
CA ASN A 23 -11.97 6.13 -2.88
C ASN A 23 -12.56 7.02 -1.80
N GLN A 24 -13.85 7.24 -1.88
CA GLN A 24 -14.60 8.07 -0.94
C GLN A 24 -15.68 7.25 -0.26
N GLY A 25 -15.84 7.43 1.04
CA GLY A 25 -16.85 6.69 1.81
C GLY A 25 -16.62 6.80 3.31
N GLY A 26 -17.53 6.21 4.07
CA GLY A 26 -17.48 6.21 5.53
C GLY A 26 -16.32 5.40 6.11
N ALA A 27 -16.02 5.62 7.39
CA ALA A 27 -14.89 5.00 8.08
C ALA A 27 -14.93 3.46 8.14
N ARG A 28 -16.11 2.86 7.97
CA ARG A 28 -16.30 1.41 8.03
C ARG A 28 -16.56 0.76 6.66
N SER A 29 -16.17 1.43 5.59
CA SER A 29 -16.45 0.94 4.23
C SER A 29 -15.43 -0.06 3.69
N SER A 30 -14.50 -0.53 4.50
CA SER A 30 -13.42 -1.47 4.12
C SER A 30 -12.47 -0.94 3.03
N LYS A 31 -12.41 0.37 2.84
CA LYS A 31 -11.56 0.98 1.79
C LYS A 31 -10.09 0.63 1.96
N THR A 32 -9.56 0.91 3.14
CA THR A 32 -8.14 0.67 3.43
C THR A 32 -7.78 -0.80 3.27
N TYR A 33 -8.55 -1.68 3.88
CA TYR A 33 -8.31 -3.12 3.81
C TYR A 33 -8.33 -3.62 2.36
N SER A 34 -9.33 -3.20 1.59
CA SER A 34 -9.48 -3.62 0.20
C SER A 34 -8.34 -3.14 -0.70
N ILE A 35 -7.86 -1.91 -0.48
CA ILE A 35 -6.73 -1.37 -1.25
C ILE A 35 -5.44 -2.11 -0.87
N LEU A 36 -5.24 -2.44 0.40
CA LEU A 36 -4.07 -3.20 0.83
C LEU A 36 -4.09 -4.63 0.27
N GLN A 37 -5.24 -5.28 0.17
CA GLN A 37 -5.38 -6.55 -0.53
C GLN A 37 -4.97 -6.43 -2.00
N LEU A 38 -5.36 -5.34 -2.65
CA LEU A 38 -5.01 -5.08 -4.02
C LEU A 38 -3.50 -4.87 -4.19
N ILE A 39 -2.84 -4.22 -3.25
CA ILE A 39 -1.39 -4.05 -3.24
C ILE A 39 -0.68 -5.41 -3.19
N VAL A 40 -1.15 -6.33 -2.35
CA VAL A 40 -0.59 -7.69 -2.31
C VAL A 40 -0.75 -8.37 -3.67
N LEU A 41 -1.92 -8.25 -4.29
CA LEU A 41 -2.17 -8.82 -5.60
C LEU A 41 -1.25 -8.22 -6.67
N ILE A 42 -1.06 -6.90 -6.67
CA ILE A 42 -0.15 -6.21 -7.59
C ILE A 42 1.26 -6.76 -7.45
N ALA A 43 1.74 -6.92 -6.22
CA ALA A 43 3.08 -7.45 -5.95
C ALA A 43 3.22 -8.91 -6.42
N GLN A 44 2.20 -9.73 -6.20
CA GLN A 44 2.21 -11.13 -6.63
C GLN A 44 2.17 -11.29 -8.15
N LYS A 45 1.48 -10.41 -8.84
CA LYS A 45 1.34 -10.45 -10.31
C LYS A 45 2.36 -9.59 -11.05
N ALA A 46 3.27 -8.95 -10.34
CA ALA A 46 4.24 -8.04 -10.94
C ALA A 46 5.17 -8.76 -11.92
N LYS A 47 5.46 -8.09 -13.02
CA LYS A 47 6.42 -8.53 -14.04
C LYS A 47 7.73 -7.75 -13.95
N GLY A 48 8.07 -7.30 -12.78
CA GLY A 48 9.28 -6.56 -12.44
C GLY A 48 9.33 -6.29 -10.96
N ASN A 49 10.46 -5.79 -10.49
CA ASN A 49 10.61 -5.37 -9.09
C ASN A 49 9.91 -4.02 -8.91
N ARG A 50 8.80 -4.00 -8.18
CA ARG A 50 8.00 -2.78 -7.98
C ARG A 50 8.26 -2.18 -6.62
N ILE A 51 8.13 -0.86 -6.55
CA ILE A 51 8.18 -0.10 -5.32
C ILE A 51 6.79 0.49 -5.08
N ILE A 52 6.17 0.08 -3.98
CA ILE A 52 4.82 0.49 -3.60
C ILE A 52 4.92 1.22 -2.28
N SER A 53 4.43 2.45 -2.22
CA SER A 53 4.47 3.27 -1.01
C SER A 53 3.08 3.40 -0.41
N VAL A 54 2.98 3.21 0.90
CA VAL A 54 1.76 3.41 1.68
C VAL A 54 2.02 4.50 2.71
N VAL A 55 1.24 5.56 2.65
CA VAL A 55 1.46 6.78 3.44
C VAL A 55 0.23 7.10 4.28
N SER A 56 0.44 7.45 5.54
CA SER A 56 -0.58 8.04 6.42
C SER A 56 -0.05 9.35 7.02
N GLU A 57 -0.91 10.14 7.62
CA GLU A 57 -0.55 11.44 8.19
C GLU A 57 0.57 11.33 9.22
N THR A 58 0.41 10.42 10.20
CA THR A 58 1.39 10.20 11.28
C THR A 58 1.77 8.73 11.37
N PHE A 59 2.95 8.45 11.94
CA PHE A 59 3.41 7.08 12.11
C PHE A 59 2.54 6.26 13.09
N PRO A 60 2.12 6.78 14.26
CA PRO A 60 1.22 6.03 15.12
C PRO A 60 -0.09 5.65 14.43
N HIS A 61 -0.65 6.54 13.64
CA HIS A 61 -1.87 6.27 12.87
C HIS A 61 -1.63 5.18 11.82
N LEU A 62 -0.52 5.26 11.11
CA LEU A 62 -0.10 4.26 10.13
C LEU A 62 0.04 2.88 10.76
N LYS A 63 0.74 2.81 11.90
CA LYS A 63 1.04 1.55 12.59
C LYS A 63 -0.23 0.86 13.12
N LYS A 64 -1.16 1.62 13.67
CA LYS A 64 -2.41 1.10 14.23
C LYS A 64 -3.47 0.82 13.16
N GLY A 65 -3.34 1.41 11.99
CA GLY A 65 -4.29 1.28 10.89
C GLY A 65 -3.76 0.43 9.75
N ALA A 66 -3.23 1.08 8.72
CA ALA A 66 -2.85 0.43 7.46
C ALA A 66 -1.82 -0.67 7.63
N MET A 67 -0.79 -0.46 8.44
CA MET A 67 0.26 -1.47 8.64
C MET A 67 -0.28 -2.70 9.35
N ARG A 68 -1.10 -2.52 10.39
CA ARG A 68 -1.73 -3.63 11.08
C ARG A 68 -2.61 -4.45 10.14
N ASP A 69 -3.41 -3.78 9.32
CA ASP A 69 -4.29 -4.45 8.36
C ASP A 69 -3.48 -5.21 7.31
N PHE A 70 -2.36 -4.64 6.86
CA PHE A 70 -1.49 -5.28 5.88
C PHE A 70 -0.87 -6.58 6.43
N ILE A 71 -0.38 -6.54 7.67
CA ILE A 71 0.15 -7.73 8.33
C ILE A 71 -0.93 -8.80 8.46
N GLN A 72 -2.14 -8.41 8.85
CA GLN A 72 -3.26 -9.34 8.97
C GLN A 72 -3.58 -10.00 7.63
N ILE A 73 -3.59 -9.26 6.53
CA ILE A 73 -3.80 -9.79 5.19
C ILE A 73 -2.73 -10.83 4.84
N LEU A 74 -1.48 -10.51 5.09
CA LEU A 74 -0.37 -11.42 4.82
C LEU A 74 -0.45 -12.69 5.66
N GLU A 75 -0.84 -12.57 6.94
CA GLU A 75 -1.00 -13.73 7.81
C GLU A 75 -2.15 -14.63 7.36
N GLU A 76 -3.30 -14.06 7.00
CA GLU A 76 -4.47 -14.81 6.53
C GLU A 76 -4.18 -15.57 5.23
N ASP A 77 -3.34 -15.03 4.36
CA ASP A 77 -2.96 -15.66 3.10
C ASP A 77 -1.70 -16.52 3.23
N ASN A 78 -1.20 -16.76 4.45
CA ASN A 78 0.02 -17.52 4.76
C ASN A 78 1.27 -16.99 4.04
N LEU A 79 1.34 -15.69 3.85
CA LEU A 79 2.46 -15.00 3.19
C LEU A 79 3.42 -14.35 4.17
N TYR A 80 3.00 -14.11 5.41
CA TYR A 80 3.81 -13.40 6.38
C TYR A 80 4.96 -14.27 6.89
N SER A 81 6.17 -13.69 6.93
CA SER A 81 7.32 -14.25 7.63
C SER A 81 8.14 -13.11 8.22
N ASP A 82 8.88 -13.36 9.29
CA ASP A 82 9.77 -12.34 9.86
C ASP A 82 10.87 -11.93 8.88
N ALA A 83 11.30 -12.84 8.00
CA ALA A 83 12.34 -12.57 7.02
C ALA A 83 11.90 -11.55 5.96
N MET A 84 10.60 -11.50 5.63
CA MET A 84 10.10 -10.56 4.63
C MET A 84 9.86 -9.16 5.18
N HIS A 85 9.77 -9.02 6.50
CA HIS A 85 9.38 -7.77 7.15
C HIS A 85 10.58 -7.12 7.85
N ASN A 86 11.10 -6.05 7.26
CA ASN A 86 12.09 -5.19 7.91
C ASN A 86 11.38 -4.22 8.86
N LYS A 87 11.42 -4.54 10.16
CA LYS A 87 10.71 -3.77 11.19
C LYS A 87 11.34 -2.40 11.47
N THR A 88 12.61 -2.24 11.16
CA THR A 88 13.32 -0.97 11.35
C THR A 88 12.88 0.05 10.29
N ASP A 89 12.84 -0.37 9.03
CA ASP A 89 12.49 0.51 7.90
C ASP A 89 11.01 0.45 7.52
N ASN A 90 10.23 -0.45 8.14
CA ASN A 90 8.81 -0.66 7.84
C ASN A 90 8.58 -1.03 6.39
N VAL A 91 9.36 -1.99 5.91
CA VAL A 91 9.35 -2.47 4.53
C VAL A 91 9.01 -3.95 4.48
N PHE A 92 8.15 -4.31 3.56
CA PHE A 92 7.79 -5.70 3.28
C PHE A 92 8.27 -6.08 1.89
N LEU A 93 8.92 -7.24 1.78
CA LEU A 93 9.37 -7.79 0.50
C LEU A 93 8.42 -8.91 0.09
N ILE A 94 7.74 -8.75 -1.04
CA ILE A 94 6.77 -9.72 -1.54
C ILE A 94 7.27 -10.29 -2.86
N LYS A 95 7.41 -11.61 -2.92
CA LYS A 95 7.79 -12.31 -4.15
C LYS A 95 6.60 -12.43 -5.09
N SER A 96 6.86 -12.28 -6.38
CA SER A 96 5.86 -12.57 -7.40
C SER A 96 5.54 -14.08 -7.41
N LEU A 97 4.37 -14.43 -7.93
CA LEU A 97 3.96 -15.84 -8.02
C LEU A 97 4.90 -16.66 -8.92
N CYS A 98 5.52 -16.06 -9.92
CA CYS A 98 6.52 -16.73 -10.74
C CYS A 98 7.89 -16.89 -10.07
N GLY A 99 8.10 -16.24 -8.92
CA GLY A 99 9.34 -16.29 -8.14
C GLY A 99 10.50 -15.47 -8.71
N LYS A 100 10.34 -14.80 -9.85
CA LYS A 100 11.41 -14.07 -10.52
C LYS A 100 11.62 -12.66 -10.01
N PHE A 101 10.59 -12.05 -9.42
CA PHE A 101 10.60 -10.65 -9.02
C PHE A 101 10.25 -10.51 -7.54
N THR A 102 10.78 -9.47 -6.92
CA THR A 102 10.47 -9.11 -5.54
C THR A 102 10.05 -7.64 -5.50
N SER A 103 8.84 -7.39 -5.03
CA SER A 103 8.32 -6.04 -4.86
C SER A 103 8.51 -5.59 -3.42
N LYS A 104 8.76 -4.30 -3.27
CA LYS A 104 8.99 -3.64 -1.99
C LYS A 104 7.77 -2.80 -1.64
N VAL A 105 7.12 -3.11 -0.53
CA VAL A 105 6.01 -2.31 0.00
C VAL A 105 6.55 -1.56 1.22
N GLU A 106 6.65 -0.25 1.11
CA GLU A 106 7.19 0.62 2.15
C GLU A 106 6.09 1.44 2.81
N PHE A 107 6.14 1.53 4.14
CA PHE A 107 5.19 2.30 4.93
C PHE A 107 5.92 3.46 5.59
N PHE A 108 5.44 4.68 5.37
CA PHE A 108 6.00 5.86 6.05
C PHE A 108 4.90 6.91 6.30
N SER A 109 5.21 7.86 7.18
CA SER A 109 4.29 8.94 7.50
C SER A 109 4.59 10.20 6.71
N ALA A 110 3.56 11.02 6.50
CA ALA A 110 3.67 12.24 5.72
C ALA A 110 4.60 13.29 6.35
N ASP A 111 4.88 13.16 7.65
CA ASP A 111 5.83 14.04 8.35
C ASP A 111 7.30 13.65 8.15
N SER A 112 7.57 12.54 7.47
CA SER A 112 8.93 12.10 7.15
C SER A 112 9.40 12.71 5.83
N SER A 113 10.00 13.89 5.89
CA SER A 113 10.38 14.66 4.69
C SER A 113 11.33 13.91 3.75
N SER A 114 12.28 13.15 4.29
CA SER A 114 13.24 12.39 3.49
C SER A 114 12.57 11.29 2.67
N LYS A 115 11.54 10.64 3.21
CA LYS A 115 10.82 9.57 2.53
C LYS A 115 9.77 10.11 1.56
N VAL A 116 9.13 11.23 1.91
CA VAL A 116 8.18 11.93 1.04
C VAL A 116 8.83 12.33 -0.27
N ARG A 117 10.05 12.87 -0.20
CA ARG A 117 10.85 13.28 -1.37
C ARG A 117 11.73 12.15 -1.92
N GLY A 118 11.51 10.95 -1.46
CA GLY A 118 12.38 9.81 -1.76
C GLY A 118 12.37 9.36 -3.21
N PRO A 119 12.96 8.19 -3.47
CA PRO A 119 13.12 7.68 -4.82
C PRO A 119 11.78 7.42 -5.52
N GLN A 120 11.85 7.25 -6.82
CA GLN A 120 10.70 6.96 -7.65
C GLN A 120 9.94 5.72 -7.15
N ARG A 121 8.63 5.82 -7.13
CA ARG A 121 7.74 4.72 -6.76
C ARG A 121 6.81 4.37 -7.92
N ASP A 122 6.45 3.09 -8.02
CA ASP A 122 5.55 2.61 -9.08
C ASP A 122 4.09 2.81 -8.72
N TYR A 123 3.75 2.62 -7.44
CA TYR A 123 2.40 2.81 -6.91
C TYR A 123 2.46 3.57 -5.59
N LEU A 124 1.47 4.39 -5.37
CA LEU A 124 1.33 5.18 -4.15
C LEU A 124 -0.10 5.08 -3.63
N PHE A 125 -0.22 4.65 -2.38
CA PHE A 125 -1.49 4.70 -1.66
C PHE A 125 -1.39 5.69 -0.51
N ILE A 126 -2.21 6.73 -0.55
CA ILE A 126 -2.31 7.71 0.52
C ILE A 126 -3.59 7.41 1.30
N ASN A 127 -3.43 6.90 2.51
CA ASN A 127 -4.54 6.57 3.40
C ASN A 127 -5.03 7.85 4.08
N GLU A 128 -6.33 8.11 4.00
CA GLU A 128 -6.95 9.32 4.55
C GLU A 128 -6.27 10.59 4.06
N CYS A 129 -6.20 10.74 2.75
CA CYS A 129 -5.53 11.84 2.06
C CYS A 129 -6.02 13.23 2.49
N ASN A 130 -7.26 13.32 2.98
CA ASN A 130 -7.84 14.56 3.49
C ASN A 130 -7.11 15.11 4.73
N ASN A 131 -6.34 14.29 5.43
CA ASN A 131 -5.55 14.69 6.60
C ASN A 131 -4.14 15.14 6.24
N ILE A 132 -3.76 15.08 4.98
CA ILE A 132 -2.42 15.45 4.49
C ILE A 132 -2.52 16.79 3.80
N ASP A 133 -1.59 17.73 4.10
CA ASP A 133 -1.61 19.03 3.47
C ASP A 133 -1.26 18.95 1.97
N TYR A 134 -1.66 19.96 1.24
CA TYR A 134 -1.51 19.99 -0.21
C TYR A 134 -0.04 19.95 -0.64
N GLU A 135 0.83 20.63 0.06
CA GLU A 135 2.25 20.68 -0.27
C GLU A 135 2.89 19.29 -0.17
N THR A 136 2.61 18.57 0.92
CA THR A 136 3.09 17.20 1.11
C THR A 136 2.51 16.28 0.03
N TYR A 137 1.22 16.39 -0.23
CA TYR A 137 0.56 15.61 -1.30
C TYR A 137 1.27 15.84 -2.65
N TYR A 138 1.54 17.08 -2.98
CA TYR A 138 2.21 17.43 -4.23
C TYR A 138 3.62 16.81 -4.31
N GLN A 139 4.36 16.82 -3.20
CA GLN A 139 5.71 16.24 -3.15
C GLN A 139 5.71 14.71 -3.28
N LEU A 140 4.61 14.04 -2.84
CA LEU A 140 4.49 12.60 -2.96
C LEU A 140 4.30 12.15 -4.42
N LEU A 141 3.72 12.99 -5.24
CA LEU A 141 3.51 12.70 -6.65
C LEU A 141 4.82 12.85 -7.42
#